data_896c65568aac4b1a52d3c396b9fa5bbe
#
_entry.id   896c65568aac4b1a52d3c396b9fa5bbe
#
_cell.length_a   1.000
_cell.length_b   1.000
_cell.length_c   1.000
_cell.angle_alpha   90.00
_cell.angle_beta   90.00
_cell.angle_gamma   90.00
#
_symmetry.space_group_name_H-M   'P 1'
#
loop_
_entity.id
_entity.type
_entity.pdbx_description
1 polymer ?
#
loop_
_entity_poly.entity_id
_entity_poly.type
_entity_poly.pdbx_seq_one_letter_code
_entity_poly.pdbx_strand_id
1 'polypeptide(L)'
;VSIAAFLRRACACAAFALVSAAHADLKVGIDLSSTGPAAVIGITSKNAIQMWPTTIAGQTARYIVLDDGTDPGKAVANIRKLIDEDHVDVIVGPNITPAALAALDPVAASHTPMITLIGSASVVEPQEGKRVWAFKMAQTDGAMADVMTRYMANHGVKTVGFIGFADSYGDGWLNEFTKFAELRHIRLVATERFNRNDASVTGQVLKLMAARPDAVLVAGAGTPAALPQRTLVERGFKGPIYQTHGIATPEFIRLGGKEVEGTLFPTQPVVVARTLPAGHPAKKAALAFVTAYEEKYGAGSVTQFAGDAAGVYPRLQDAVARALKKAQPGTEQFREALREELEHAHELVVPNGVVNTSAKDHVGLDQRASVMGAIRGGKFVFISE
;
A
#
# COMPACT_ATOMS: atom_id res chain seq x y z
N VAL A 1 51.02 -29.83 45.78
CA VAL A 1 49.93 -29.10 45.16
C VAL A 1 49.32 -30.01 44.09
N SER A 2 48.08 -30.50 44.37
CA SER A 2 47.43 -31.61 43.64
C SER A 2 46.92 -31.15 42.25
N ILE A 3 47.26 -31.91 41.21
CA ILE A 3 46.81 -31.77 39.81
C ILE A 3 45.26 -31.67 39.70
N ALA A 4 44.55 -32.27 40.67
CA ALA A 4 43.08 -32.20 40.75
C ALA A 4 42.48 -30.80 41.01
N ALA A 5 43.25 -29.87 41.62
CA ALA A 5 42.82 -28.50 41.84
C ALA A 5 42.93 -27.60 40.59
N PHE A 6 43.88 -27.94 39.68
CA PHE A 6 44.09 -27.24 38.44
C PHE A 6 43.02 -27.59 37.38
N LEU A 7 42.62 -28.87 37.33
CA LEU A 7 41.55 -29.34 36.43
C LEU A 7 40.16 -28.84 36.81
N ARG A 8 39.87 -28.64 38.10
CA ARG A 8 38.58 -28.04 38.55
C ARG A 8 38.44 -26.56 38.21
N ARG A 9 39.55 -25.80 38.17
CA ARG A 9 39.52 -24.36 37.77
C ARG A 9 39.45 -24.18 36.26
N ALA A 10 40.00 -25.11 35.46
CA ALA A 10 39.90 -25.05 34.00
C ALA A 10 38.47 -25.37 33.49
N CYS A 11 37.76 -26.33 34.16
CA CYS A 11 36.36 -26.64 33.81
C CYS A 11 35.37 -25.52 34.22
N ALA A 12 35.65 -24.72 35.25
CA ALA A 12 34.79 -23.61 35.65
C ALA A 12 34.89 -22.39 34.71
N CYS A 13 36.03 -22.19 34.03
CA CYS A 13 36.20 -21.14 33.02
C CYS A 13 35.63 -21.52 31.64
N ALA A 14 35.50 -22.81 31.30
CA ALA A 14 34.93 -23.25 30.02
C ALA A 14 33.38 -23.20 30.02
N ALA A 15 32.72 -23.22 31.20
CA ALA A 15 31.26 -23.14 31.32
C ALA A 15 30.68 -21.72 31.15
N PHE A 16 31.51 -20.68 31.09
CA PHE A 16 31.07 -19.29 30.95
C PHE A 16 31.08 -18.78 29.49
N ALA A 17 31.49 -19.56 28.53
CA ALA A 17 31.67 -19.12 27.14
C ALA A 17 30.49 -19.52 26.18
N LEU A 18 29.42 -20.11 26.70
CA LEU A 18 28.22 -20.42 25.92
C LEU A 18 27.01 -19.60 26.46
N VAL A 19 27.18 -18.32 26.66
CA VAL A 19 26.04 -17.41 26.56
C VAL A 19 25.73 -17.34 25.08
N SER A 20 24.91 -18.27 24.58
CA SER A 20 24.17 -18.05 23.34
C SER A 20 23.53 -16.68 23.50
N ALA A 21 24.00 -15.69 22.77
CA ALA A 21 23.30 -14.44 22.63
C ALA A 21 21.90 -14.83 22.12
N ALA A 22 20.92 -14.89 23.03
CA ALA A 22 19.53 -15.04 22.64
C ALA A 22 19.25 -13.81 21.78
N HIS A 23 19.33 -13.98 20.47
CA HIS A 23 18.96 -12.93 19.54
C HIS A 23 17.47 -12.70 19.77
N ALA A 24 17.10 -11.49 20.18
CA ALA A 24 15.72 -11.15 20.35
C ALA A 24 15.00 -11.28 19.00
N ASP A 25 13.83 -11.91 18.99
CA ASP A 25 13.00 -11.99 17.79
C ASP A 25 12.68 -10.58 17.26
N LEU A 26 12.79 -10.41 15.96
CA LEU A 26 12.31 -9.20 15.30
C LEU A 26 10.78 -9.21 15.31
N LYS A 27 10.15 -8.28 16.00
CA LYS A 27 8.70 -8.21 16.10
C LYS A 27 8.13 -7.22 15.08
N VAL A 28 7.27 -7.70 14.19
CA VAL A 28 6.58 -6.92 13.17
C VAL A 28 5.11 -6.85 13.54
N GLY A 29 4.65 -5.66 13.92
CA GLY A 29 3.23 -5.37 14.14
C GLY A 29 2.53 -5.09 12.81
N ILE A 30 1.33 -5.62 12.63
CA ILE A 30 0.59 -5.50 11.37
C ILE A 30 -0.84 -5.09 11.71
N ASP A 31 -1.29 -3.94 11.18
CA ASP A 31 -2.66 -3.45 11.31
C ASP A 31 -3.31 -3.33 9.94
N LEU A 32 -4.42 -4.04 9.73
CA LEU A 32 -5.10 -4.14 8.43
C LEU A 32 -6.62 -4.12 8.60
N SER A 33 -7.32 -3.48 7.66
CA SER A 33 -8.78 -3.54 7.56
C SER A 33 -9.24 -4.89 6.95
N SER A 34 -9.17 -5.98 7.71
CA SER A 34 -9.56 -7.32 7.23
C SER A 34 -11.07 -7.57 7.34
N THR A 35 -11.80 -6.66 7.98
CA THR A 35 -13.28 -6.62 8.04
C THR A 35 -13.78 -5.22 7.69
N GLY A 36 -15.11 -5.06 7.56
CA GLY A 36 -15.73 -3.79 7.18
C GLY A 36 -15.64 -3.46 5.68
N PRO A 37 -15.95 -2.21 5.27
CA PRO A 37 -16.02 -1.81 3.86
C PRO A 37 -14.72 -1.96 3.06
N ALA A 38 -13.55 -1.98 3.73
CA ALA A 38 -12.25 -2.20 3.09
C ALA A 38 -11.74 -3.65 3.20
N ALA A 39 -12.59 -4.61 3.61
CA ALA A 39 -12.17 -5.99 3.90
C ALA A 39 -11.37 -6.65 2.77
N VAL A 40 -11.78 -6.46 1.51
CA VAL A 40 -11.06 -7.03 0.36
C VAL A 40 -9.61 -6.53 0.27
N ILE A 41 -9.36 -5.29 0.67
CA ILE A 41 -8.02 -4.69 0.70
C ILE A 41 -7.19 -5.36 1.79
N GLY A 42 -7.70 -5.42 3.01
CA GLY A 42 -6.99 -6.01 4.15
C GLY A 42 -6.76 -7.50 4.03
N ILE A 43 -7.75 -8.26 3.57
CA ILE A 43 -7.64 -9.71 3.37
C ILE A 43 -6.52 -10.04 2.37
N THR A 44 -6.47 -9.35 1.23
CA THR A 44 -5.46 -9.65 0.20
C THR A 44 -4.06 -9.22 0.62
N SER A 45 -3.91 -8.12 1.36
CA SER A 45 -2.65 -7.74 2.01
C SER A 45 -2.22 -8.78 3.04
N LYS A 46 -3.13 -9.24 3.91
CA LYS A 46 -2.88 -10.30 4.91
C LYS A 46 -2.42 -11.59 4.25
N ASN A 47 -3.07 -11.99 3.16
CA ASN A 47 -2.70 -13.18 2.40
C ASN A 47 -1.25 -13.10 1.89
N ALA A 48 -0.83 -11.93 1.37
CA ALA A 48 0.55 -11.73 0.93
C ALA A 48 1.54 -11.80 2.11
N ILE A 49 1.20 -11.21 3.26
CA ILE A 49 2.03 -11.26 4.47
C ILE A 49 2.16 -12.69 4.99
N GLN A 50 1.14 -13.52 4.89
CA GLN A 50 1.19 -14.95 5.25
C GLN A 50 2.12 -15.78 4.35
N MET A 51 2.61 -15.20 3.25
CA MET A 51 3.64 -15.82 2.40
C MET A 51 5.06 -15.38 2.78
N TRP A 52 5.23 -14.45 3.71
CA TRP A 52 6.54 -14.01 4.14
C TRP A 52 7.28 -15.15 4.85
N PRO A 53 8.61 -15.27 4.68
CA PRO A 53 9.43 -16.18 5.48
C PRO A 53 9.33 -15.86 6.98
N THR A 54 9.63 -16.86 7.80
CA THR A 54 9.69 -16.71 9.27
C THR A 54 10.96 -16.02 9.76
N THR A 55 11.80 -15.56 8.84
CA THR A 55 13.04 -14.83 9.14
C THR A 55 13.16 -13.58 8.29
N ILE A 56 13.74 -12.51 8.83
CA ILE A 56 14.13 -11.29 8.11
C ILE A 56 15.59 -11.03 8.42
N ALA A 57 16.43 -10.93 7.39
CA ALA A 57 17.88 -10.72 7.52
C ALA A 57 18.57 -11.71 8.49
N GLY A 58 18.11 -12.96 8.50
CA GLY A 58 18.64 -14.01 9.37
C GLY A 58 18.11 -14.00 10.81
N GLN A 59 17.32 -12.99 11.21
CA GLN A 59 16.63 -12.94 12.50
C GLN A 59 15.29 -13.67 12.42
N THR A 60 14.92 -14.41 13.44
CA THR A 60 13.55 -14.92 13.60
C THR A 60 12.59 -13.75 13.64
N ALA A 61 11.55 -13.79 12.81
CA ALA A 61 10.54 -12.74 12.73
C ALA A 61 9.21 -13.23 13.31
N ARG A 62 8.65 -12.43 14.22
CA ARG A 62 7.31 -12.64 14.79
C ARG A 62 6.33 -11.64 14.22
N TYR A 63 5.33 -12.12 13.51
CA TYR A 63 4.28 -11.30 12.90
C TYR A 63 3.03 -11.27 13.79
N ILE A 64 2.62 -10.07 14.23
CA ILE A 64 1.45 -9.84 15.08
C ILE A 64 0.42 -9.08 14.27
N VAL A 65 -0.68 -9.75 13.89
CA VAL A 65 -1.69 -9.21 12.96
C VAL A 65 -2.95 -8.83 13.71
N LEU A 66 -3.36 -7.57 13.59
CA LEU A 66 -4.60 -7.02 14.13
C LEU A 66 -5.51 -6.54 13.00
N ASP A 67 -6.82 -6.51 13.28
CA ASP A 67 -7.85 -6.04 12.36
C ASP A 67 -8.47 -4.75 12.91
N ASP A 68 -8.40 -3.67 12.14
CA ASP A 68 -8.99 -2.38 12.49
C ASP A 68 -10.48 -2.26 12.11
N GLY A 69 -11.01 -3.21 11.32
CA GLY A 69 -12.42 -3.20 10.91
C GLY A 69 -12.81 -2.03 10.01
N THR A 70 -11.84 -1.38 9.37
CA THR A 70 -12.03 -0.14 8.58
C THR A 70 -12.38 1.07 9.48
N ASP A 71 -12.03 1.03 10.77
CA ASP A 71 -12.27 2.09 11.75
C ASP A 71 -10.94 2.75 12.18
N PRO A 72 -10.73 4.07 11.92
CA PRO A 72 -9.51 4.76 12.30
C PRO A 72 -9.24 4.80 13.81
N GLY A 73 -10.30 4.82 14.64
CA GLY A 73 -10.15 4.81 16.11
C GLY A 73 -9.63 3.45 16.59
N LYS A 74 -10.17 2.36 16.02
CA LYS A 74 -9.68 1.01 16.29
C LYS A 74 -8.27 0.79 15.78
N ALA A 75 -7.91 1.36 14.60
CA ALA A 75 -6.54 1.34 14.10
C ALA A 75 -5.57 1.98 15.11
N VAL A 76 -5.90 3.15 15.68
CA VAL A 76 -5.08 3.80 16.72
C VAL A 76 -4.96 2.92 17.98
N ALA A 77 -6.04 2.29 18.42
CA ALA A 77 -6.01 1.37 19.57
C ALA A 77 -5.11 0.15 19.28
N ASN A 78 -5.20 -0.44 18.07
CA ASN A 78 -4.34 -1.53 17.63
C ASN A 78 -2.86 -1.11 17.58
N ILE A 79 -2.56 0.05 17.00
CA ILE A 79 -1.19 0.59 16.92
C ILE A 79 -0.60 0.78 18.34
N ARG A 80 -1.36 1.36 19.27
CA ARG A 80 -0.94 1.50 20.68
C ARG A 80 -0.68 0.14 21.31
N LYS A 81 -1.56 -0.83 21.12
CA LYS A 81 -1.36 -2.19 21.62
C LYS A 81 -0.07 -2.81 21.08
N LEU A 82 0.19 -2.72 19.78
CA LEU A 82 1.42 -3.21 19.14
C LEU A 82 2.68 -2.56 19.73
N ILE A 83 2.62 -1.25 20.04
CA ILE A 83 3.73 -0.49 20.60
C ILE A 83 3.91 -0.80 22.09
N ASP A 84 2.86 -0.61 22.89
CA ASP A 84 2.93 -0.54 24.34
C ASP A 84 2.92 -1.92 25.03
N GLU A 85 2.19 -2.90 24.42
CA GLU A 85 2.05 -4.25 24.99
C GLU A 85 2.93 -5.27 24.27
N ASP A 86 2.93 -5.25 22.93
CA ASP A 86 3.65 -6.23 22.12
C ASP A 86 5.11 -5.82 21.89
N HIS A 87 5.46 -4.54 22.06
CA HIS A 87 6.81 -3.96 21.89
C HIS A 87 7.40 -4.29 20.52
N VAL A 88 6.69 -3.93 19.46
CA VAL A 88 7.12 -4.21 18.09
C VAL A 88 8.26 -3.30 17.63
N ASP A 89 9.12 -3.80 16.75
CA ASP A 89 10.24 -3.07 16.18
C ASP A 89 9.84 -2.23 14.96
N VAL A 90 8.79 -2.65 14.26
CA VAL A 90 8.27 -1.99 13.07
C VAL A 90 6.78 -2.29 12.92
N ILE A 91 6.03 -1.34 12.34
CA ILE A 91 4.62 -1.49 12.02
C ILE A 91 4.44 -1.55 10.50
N VAL A 92 3.60 -2.46 10.02
CA VAL A 92 3.18 -2.58 8.63
C VAL A 92 1.67 -2.34 8.53
N GLY A 93 1.26 -1.45 7.65
CA GLY A 93 -0.09 -0.90 7.62
C GLY A 93 -0.13 0.47 8.33
N PRO A 94 -1.31 1.02 8.58
CA PRO A 94 -2.63 0.63 8.06
C PRO A 94 -2.76 0.68 6.53
N ASN A 95 -3.86 0.15 6.02
CA ASN A 95 -4.11 0.05 4.57
C ASN A 95 -5.29 0.89 4.07
N ILE A 96 -5.78 1.83 4.89
CA ILE A 96 -6.71 2.90 4.49
C ILE A 96 -6.18 4.25 4.97
N THR A 97 -6.40 5.29 4.17
CA THR A 97 -5.83 6.62 4.43
C THR A 97 -6.25 7.23 5.78
N PRO A 98 -7.54 7.20 6.20
CA PRO A 98 -7.92 7.75 7.49
C PRO A 98 -7.22 7.07 8.67
N ALA A 99 -7.07 5.74 8.63
CA ALA A 99 -6.39 4.97 9.68
C ALA A 99 -4.88 5.28 9.72
N ALA A 100 -4.23 5.35 8.56
CA ALA A 100 -2.80 5.64 8.46
C ALA A 100 -2.45 7.06 8.98
N LEU A 101 -3.29 8.05 8.68
CA LEU A 101 -3.11 9.41 9.18
C LEU A 101 -3.30 9.48 10.71
N ALA A 102 -4.28 8.76 11.24
CA ALA A 102 -4.54 8.69 12.68
C ALA A 102 -3.42 7.98 13.45
N ALA A 103 -2.70 7.04 12.81
CA ALA A 103 -1.58 6.30 13.39
C ALA A 103 -0.29 7.13 13.54
N LEU A 104 -0.16 8.27 12.86
CA LEU A 104 1.09 9.06 12.86
C LEU A 104 1.55 9.50 14.25
N ASP A 105 0.62 9.93 15.12
CA ASP A 105 0.97 10.45 16.44
C ASP A 105 1.54 9.36 17.35
N PRO A 106 0.89 8.20 17.59
CA PRO A 106 1.46 7.14 18.42
C PRO A 106 2.76 6.57 17.86
N VAL A 107 2.89 6.45 16.53
CA VAL A 107 4.09 5.97 15.85
C VAL A 107 5.29 6.89 16.09
N ALA A 108 5.10 8.20 15.92
CA ALA A 108 6.17 9.18 16.14
C ALA A 108 6.55 9.28 17.62
N ALA A 109 5.57 9.27 18.52
CA ALA A 109 5.80 9.38 19.96
C ALA A 109 6.58 8.19 20.55
N SER A 110 6.47 7.00 19.93
CA SER A 110 7.15 5.77 20.35
C SER A 110 8.47 5.52 19.62
N HIS A 111 8.85 6.36 18.66
CA HIS A 111 9.99 6.12 17.77
C HIS A 111 9.92 4.72 17.11
N THR A 112 8.74 4.31 16.65
CA THR A 112 8.55 3.03 15.97
C THR A 112 8.30 3.28 14.48
N PRO A 113 9.16 2.84 13.56
CA PRO A 113 8.94 3.05 12.12
C PRO A 113 7.69 2.32 11.62
N MET A 114 6.94 2.98 10.73
CA MET A 114 5.72 2.45 10.13
C MET A 114 5.82 2.45 8.61
N ILE A 115 5.48 1.35 7.97
CA ILE A 115 5.38 1.24 6.50
C ILE A 115 3.93 1.04 6.12
N THR A 116 3.28 2.10 5.64
CA THR A 116 1.86 2.06 5.27
C THR A 116 1.63 1.45 3.89
N LEU A 117 0.42 0.93 3.68
CA LEU A 117 -0.02 0.31 2.42
C LEU A 117 -1.09 1.17 1.72
N ILE A 118 -0.92 2.50 1.74
CA ILE A 118 -1.88 3.47 1.18
C ILE A 118 -1.28 4.30 0.05
N GLY A 119 -2.14 4.81 -0.85
CA GLY A 119 -1.73 5.69 -1.95
C GLY A 119 -1.45 7.13 -1.53
N SER A 120 -2.11 7.66 -0.49
CA SER A 120 -1.98 9.06 -0.11
C SER A 120 -0.55 9.46 0.29
N ALA A 121 -0.03 10.52 -0.32
CA ALA A 121 1.26 11.10 0.04
C ALA A 121 1.21 11.84 1.39
N SER A 122 0.04 12.27 1.86
CA SER A 122 -0.13 13.08 3.07
C SER A 122 0.36 12.38 4.35
N VAL A 123 0.55 11.05 4.34
CA VAL A 123 1.13 10.31 5.46
C VAL A 123 2.65 10.50 5.58
N VAL A 124 3.32 10.82 4.48
CA VAL A 124 4.78 11.01 4.42
C VAL A 124 5.19 12.42 4.00
N GLU A 125 4.31 13.20 3.41
CA GLU A 125 4.60 14.56 2.92
C GLU A 125 3.81 15.65 3.67
N PRO A 126 4.45 16.80 3.99
CA PRO A 126 5.89 17.05 3.89
C PRO A 126 6.69 16.18 4.85
N GLN A 127 7.95 15.84 4.47
CA GLN A 127 8.82 14.94 5.23
C GLN A 127 9.40 15.64 6.46
N GLU A 128 8.55 15.88 7.46
CA GLU A 128 8.90 16.60 8.69
C GLU A 128 8.02 16.16 9.87
N GLY A 129 8.48 16.48 11.09
CA GLY A 129 7.75 16.20 12.32
C GLY A 129 7.42 14.72 12.48
N LYS A 130 6.16 14.39 12.77
CA LYS A 130 5.72 12.99 12.96
C LYS A 130 5.87 12.10 11.71
N ARG A 131 5.91 12.68 10.52
CA ARG A 131 6.01 11.92 9.26
C ARG A 131 7.38 11.31 9.00
N VAL A 132 8.42 11.73 9.71
CA VAL A 132 9.77 11.14 9.58
C VAL A 132 9.80 9.66 10.02
N TRP A 133 8.80 9.20 10.77
CA TRP A 133 8.64 7.81 11.19
C TRP A 133 7.76 6.97 10.26
N ALA A 134 7.14 7.60 9.26
CA ALA A 134 6.25 6.95 8.32
C ALA A 134 6.91 6.76 6.95
N PHE A 135 6.78 5.57 6.42
CA PHE A 135 7.14 5.16 5.07
C PHE A 135 5.91 4.61 4.38
N LYS A 136 5.96 4.44 3.06
CA LYS A 136 4.86 3.79 2.34
C LYS A 136 5.38 2.88 1.23
N MET A 137 4.58 1.86 0.89
CA MET A 137 4.93 0.90 -0.16
C MET A 137 4.04 1.00 -1.40
N ALA A 138 2.85 1.59 -1.30
CA ALA A 138 2.02 1.89 -2.45
C ALA A 138 2.50 3.17 -3.17
N GLN A 139 2.36 3.24 -4.49
CA GLN A 139 2.65 4.46 -5.25
C GLN A 139 1.75 5.62 -4.82
N THR A 140 2.22 6.86 -4.98
CA THR A 140 1.45 8.04 -4.57
C THR A 140 0.23 8.27 -5.46
N ASP A 141 -0.86 8.79 -4.85
CA ASP A 141 -2.04 9.25 -5.60
C ASP A 141 -1.66 10.31 -6.64
N GLY A 142 -0.65 11.15 -6.35
CA GLY A 142 -0.13 12.14 -7.29
C GLY A 142 0.49 11.51 -8.55
N ALA A 143 1.34 10.50 -8.39
CA ALA A 143 1.93 9.79 -9.54
C ALA A 143 0.86 9.04 -10.35
N MET A 144 -0.16 8.50 -9.67
CA MET A 144 -1.30 7.86 -10.31
C MET A 144 -2.20 8.88 -11.05
N ALA A 145 -2.43 10.05 -10.47
CA ALA A 145 -3.17 11.14 -11.11
C ALA A 145 -2.41 11.71 -12.32
N ASP A 146 -1.08 11.79 -12.25
CA ASP A 146 -0.25 12.25 -13.36
C ASP A 146 -0.39 11.33 -14.58
N VAL A 147 -0.19 10.03 -14.43
CA VAL A 147 -0.31 9.08 -15.55
C VAL A 147 -1.74 9.03 -16.11
N MET A 148 -2.76 9.10 -15.24
CA MET A 148 -4.16 9.12 -15.65
C MET A 148 -4.52 10.37 -16.46
N THR A 149 -4.15 11.56 -15.96
CA THR A 149 -4.50 12.82 -16.63
C THR A 149 -3.73 12.99 -17.94
N ARG A 150 -2.50 12.45 -18.05
CA ARG A 150 -1.75 12.36 -19.30
C ARG A 150 -2.49 11.49 -20.32
N TYR A 151 -2.94 10.31 -19.90
CA TYR A 151 -3.76 9.45 -20.74
C TYR A 151 -5.06 10.15 -21.20
N MET A 152 -5.78 10.80 -20.27
CA MET A 152 -7.00 11.57 -20.57
C MET A 152 -6.75 12.65 -21.64
N ALA A 153 -5.67 13.45 -21.49
CA ALA A 153 -5.32 14.51 -22.43
C ALA A 153 -5.01 13.96 -23.82
N ASN A 154 -4.24 12.85 -23.90
CA ASN A 154 -3.89 12.21 -25.16
C ASN A 154 -5.13 11.60 -25.89
N HIS A 155 -6.20 11.35 -25.14
CA HIS A 155 -7.48 10.81 -25.67
C HIS A 155 -8.59 11.88 -25.77
N GLY A 156 -8.22 13.16 -25.74
CA GLY A 156 -9.13 14.27 -26.03
C GLY A 156 -10.10 14.66 -24.93
N VAL A 157 -9.97 14.12 -23.73
CA VAL A 157 -10.80 14.53 -22.57
C VAL A 157 -10.50 15.99 -22.19
N LYS A 158 -11.52 16.83 -22.10
CA LYS A 158 -11.43 18.26 -21.73
C LYS A 158 -12.15 18.58 -20.44
N THR A 159 -13.18 17.81 -20.10
CA THR A 159 -14.01 18.05 -18.91
C THR A 159 -14.22 16.73 -18.16
N VAL A 160 -14.10 16.80 -16.83
CA VAL A 160 -14.27 15.64 -15.95
C VAL A 160 -15.25 15.94 -14.83
N GLY A 161 -16.18 15.03 -14.59
CA GLY A 161 -16.94 14.97 -13.35
C GLY A 161 -16.21 14.08 -12.34
N PHE A 162 -16.14 14.50 -11.10
CA PHE A 162 -15.50 13.76 -10.02
C PHE A 162 -16.54 13.27 -9.00
N ILE A 163 -16.48 11.99 -8.62
CA ILE A 163 -17.19 11.47 -7.45
C ILE A 163 -16.22 10.65 -6.59
N GLY A 164 -16.00 11.07 -5.34
CA GLY A 164 -15.03 10.45 -4.46
C GLY A 164 -15.58 10.15 -3.06
N PHE A 165 -14.87 9.31 -2.31
CA PHE A 165 -15.19 9.09 -0.90
C PHE A 165 -15.23 10.42 -0.13
N ALA A 166 -16.17 10.51 0.83
CA ALA A 166 -16.30 11.64 1.76
C ALA A 166 -15.32 11.46 2.96
N ASP A 167 -14.05 11.20 2.66
CA ASP A 167 -12.97 11.02 3.64
C ASP A 167 -11.62 11.52 3.08
N SER A 168 -10.56 11.41 3.87
CA SER A 168 -9.22 11.86 3.49
C SER A 168 -8.64 11.17 2.23
N TYR A 169 -9.12 9.98 1.85
CA TYR A 169 -8.74 9.36 0.59
C TYR A 169 -9.35 10.10 -0.60
N GLY A 170 -10.66 10.35 -0.57
CA GLY A 170 -11.33 11.09 -1.63
C GLY A 170 -10.87 12.54 -1.73
N ASP A 171 -10.54 13.18 -0.60
CA ASP A 171 -9.98 14.54 -0.58
C ASP A 171 -8.58 14.59 -1.20
N GLY A 172 -7.72 13.63 -0.85
CA GLY A 172 -6.38 13.50 -1.42
C GLY A 172 -6.43 13.32 -2.94
N TRP A 173 -7.29 12.42 -3.41
CA TRP A 173 -7.49 12.21 -4.86
C TRP A 173 -8.04 13.42 -5.57
N LEU A 174 -8.99 14.16 -4.99
CA LEU A 174 -9.49 15.39 -5.59
C LEU A 174 -8.38 16.43 -5.75
N ASN A 175 -7.56 16.61 -4.71
CA ASN A 175 -6.47 17.58 -4.73
C ASN A 175 -5.42 17.21 -5.79
N GLU A 176 -4.93 15.97 -5.79
CA GLU A 176 -3.93 15.52 -6.74
C GLU A 176 -4.47 15.50 -8.18
N PHE A 177 -5.70 15.02 -8.38
CA PHE A 177 -6.31 15.04 -9.70
C PHE A 177 -6.46 16.47 -10.23
N THR A 178 -6.95 17.41 -9.42
CA THR A 178 -7.12 18.81 -9.82
C THR A 178 -5.79 19.41 -10.26
N LYS A 179 -4.73 19.23 -9.47
CA LYS A 179 -3.39 19.72 -9.76
C LYS A 179 -2.88 19.24 -11.14
N PHE A 180 -2.97 17.93 -11.41
CA PHE A 180 -2.49 17.39 -12.67
C PHE A 180 -3.43 17.60 -13.85
N ALA A 181 -4.74 17.73 -13.61
CA ALA A 181 -5.74 18.08 -14.61
C ALA A 181 -5.54 19.51 -15.13
N GLU A 182 -5.29 20.48 -14.22
CA GLU A 182 -4.98 21.87 -14.57
C GLU A 182 -3.74 21.98 -15.47
N LEU A 183 -2.68 21.25 -15.18
CA LEU A 183 -1.46 21.19 -16.00
C LEU A 183 -1.73 20.73 -17.44
N ARG A 184 -2.84 20.03 -17.66
CA ARG A 184 -3.23 19.45 -18.97
C ARG A 184 -4.48 20.12 -19.56
N HIS A 185 -4.90 21.25 -18.98
CA HIS A 185 -6.09 21.99 -19.39
C HIS A 185 -7.38 21.16 -19.37
N ILE A 186 -7.46 20.17 -18.45
CA ILE A 186 -8.67 19.39 -18.18
C ILE A 186 -9.42 20.09 -17.05
N ARG A 187 -10.69 20.44 -17.30
CA ARG A 187 -11.53 21.16 -16.32
C ARG A 187 -12.38 20.19 -15.51
N LEU A 188 -12.35 20.36 -14.20
CA LEU A 188 -13.32 19.72 -13.30
C LEU A 188 -14.64 20.50 -13.35
N VAL A 189 -15.70 19.87 -13.84
CA VAL A 189 -17.00 20.56 -14.07
C VAL A 189 -18.05 20.23 -13.03
N ALA A 190 -17.89 19.17 -12.27
CA ALA A 190 -18.73 18.81 -11.14
C ALA A 190 -17.95 17.94 -10.14
N THR A 191 -18.25 18.10 -8.85
CA THR A 191 -17.63 17.33 -7.76
C THR A 191 -18.69 16.87 -6.79
N GLU A 192 -18.78 15.56 -6.60
CA GLU A 192 -19.72 14.91 -5.69
C GLU A 192 -18.98 13.97 -4.72
N ARG A 193 -19.62 13.66 -3.60
CA ARG A 193 -19.06 12.81 -2.55
C ARG A 193 -20.02 11.69 -2.18
N PHE A 194 -19.44 10.57 -1.72
CA PHE A 194 -20.21 9.45 -1.17
C PHE A 194 -19.44 8.77 -0.03
N ASN A 195 -20.15 8.08 0.85
CA ASN A 195 -19.56 7.35 1.95
C ASN A 195 -19.31 5.88 1.56
N ARG A 196 -18.35 5.24 2.24
CA ARG A 196 -18.01 3.83 1.98
C ARG A 196 -19.18 2.88 2.19
N ASN A 197 -20.16 3.26 3.03
CA ASN A 197 -21.34 2.46 3.37
C ASN A 197 -22.62 2.91 2.65
N ASP A 198 -22.54 3.86 1.72
CA ASP A 198 -23.73 4.32 1.00
C ASP A 198 -24.32 3.19 0.15
N ALA A 199 -25.63 3.01 0.26
CA ALA A 199 -26.40 2.05 -0.54
C ALA A 199 -26.85 2.62 -1.89
N SER A 200 -26.81 3.96 -2.07
CA SER A 200 -27.19 4.64 -3.30
C SER A 200 -26.41 5.94 -3.46
N VAL A 201 -26.05 6.24 -4.71
CA VAL A 201 -25.39 7.47 -5.14
C VAL A 201 -26.15 8.12 -6.31
N THR A 202 -27.43 7.79 -6.48
CA THR A 202 -28.23 8.25 -7.60
C THR A 202 -28.29 9.79 -7.70
N GLY A 203 -28.47 10.49 -6.57
CA GLY A 203 -28.51 11.94 -6.55
C GLY A 203 -27.22 12.58 -7.03
N GLN A 204 -26.08 12.07 -6.56
CA GLN A 204 -24.75 12.52 -6.93
C GLN A 204 -24.49 12.27 -8.44
N VAL A 205 -24.81 11.08 -8.92
CA VAL A 205 -24.64 10.72 -10.34
C VAL A 205 -25.48 11.61 -11.25
N LEU A 206 -26.72 11.91 -10.90
CA LEU A 206 -27.57 12.80 -11.70
C LEU A 206 -27.00 14.23 -11.79
N LYS A 207 -26.43 14.75 -10.71
CA LYS A 207 -25.75 16.06 -10.72
C LYS A 207 -24.50 16.06 -11.61
N LEU A 208 -23.69 14.99 -11.54
CA LEU A 208 -22.54 14.83 -12.44
C LEU A 208 -22.97 14.82 -13.90
N MET A 209 -23.99 14.05 -14.25
CA MET A 209 -24.49 13.94 -15.62
C MET A 209 -25.10 15.25 -16.12
N ALA A 210 -25.74 16.05 -15.26
CA ALA A 210 -26.27 17.36 -15.60
C ALA A 210 -25.15 18.35 -16.03
N ALA A 211 -23.94 18.20 -15.49
CA ALA A 211 -22.77 19.01 -15.90
C ALA A 211 -22.18 18.59 -17.25
N ARG A 212 -22.65 17.51 -17.86
CA ARG A 212 -22.20 16.97 -19.17
C ARG A 212 -20.69 16.84 -19.30
N PRO A 213 -19.99 16.16 -18.40
CA PRO A 213 -18.55 15.94 -18.51
C PRO A 213 -18.23 14.99 -19.68
N ASP A 214 -17.05 15.16 -20.32
CA ASP A 214 -16.54 14.21 -21.31
C ASP A 214 -16.26 12.84 -20.68
N ALA A 215 -15.78 12.85 -19.42
CA ALA A 215 -15.42 11.65 -18.64
C ALA A 215 -15.82 11.82 -17.16
N VAL A 216 -15.94 10.70 -16.45
CA VAL A 216 -16.12 10.72 -14.99
C VAL A 216 -14.96 9.98 -14.32
N LEU A 217 -14.40 10.57 -13.27
CA LEU A 217 -13.47 9.94 -12.34
C LEU A 217 -14.22 9.53 -11.07
N VAL A 218 -14.14 8.24 -10.73
CA VAL A 218 -14.63 7.68 -9.47
C VAL A 218 -13.43 7.46 -8.54
N ALA A 219 -13.32 8.23 -7.47
CA ALA A 219 -12.25 8.13 -6.48
C ALA A 219 -12.71 7.30 -5.27
N GLY A 220 -12.82 6.00 -5.49
CA GLY A 220 -13.14 4.99 -4.50
C GLY A 220 -12.07 3.89 -4.42
N ALA A 221 -12.22 3.00 -3.44
CA ALA A 221 -11.33 1.86 -3.26
C ALA A 221 -12.13 0.64 -2.76
N GLY A 222 -11.66 -0.56 -3.15
CA GLY A 222 -12.33 -1.81 -2.83
C GLY A 222 -13.73 -1.92 -3.46
N THR A 223 -14.59 -2.70 -2.83
CA THR A 223 -15.93 -3.00 -3.35
C THR A 223 -16.87 -1.79 -3.43
N PRO A 224 -16.83 -0.79 -2.52
CA PRO A 224 -17.71 0.38 -2.62
C PRO A 224 -17.52 1.21 -3.90
N ALA A 225 -16.34 1.15 -4.52
CA ALA A 225 -16.03 1.89 -5.75
C ALA A 225 -16.88 1.44 -6.96
N ALA A 226 -17.49 0.25 -6.93
CA ALA A 226 -18.34 -0.24 -8.01
C ALA A 226 -19.70 0.47 -8.06
N LEU A 227 -20.21 0.96 -6.93
CA LEU A 227 -21.55 1.57 -6.84
C LEU A 227 -21.70 2.81 -7.74
N PRO A 228 -20.81 3.83 -7.70
CA PRO A 228 -20.93 5.00 -8.58
C PRO A 228 -20.86 4.64 -10.06
N GLN A 229 -19.96 3.73 -10.44
CA GLN A 229 -19.81 3.32 -11.83
C GLN A 229 -21.03 2.62 -12.37
N ARG A 230 -21.55 1.63 -11.64
CA ARG A 230 -22.79 0.95 -12.01
C ARG A 230 -23.95 1.94 -12.18
N THR A 231 -24.09 2.86 -11.21
CA THR A 231 -25.15 3.88 -11.27
C THR A 231 -24.99 4.78 -12.49
N LEU A 232 -23.77 5.21 -12.85
CA LEU A 232 -23.49 5.98 -14.07
C LEU A 232 -23.95 5.24 -15.32
N VAL A 233 -23.57 3.98 -15.48
CA VAL A 233 -23.93 3.15 -16.64
C VAL A 233 -25.43 2.89 -16.69
N GLU A 234 -26.06 2.54 -15.57
CA GLU A 234 -27.51 2.32 -15.44
C GLU A 234 -28.33 3.60 -15.79
N ARG A 235 -27.79 4.78 -15.48
CA ARG A 235 -28.40 6.08 -15.83
C ARG A 235 -28.06 6.54 -17.24
N GLY A 236 -27.30 5.77 -18.00
CA GLY A 236 -27.05 6.01 -19.41
C GLY A 236 -25.85 6.90 -19.71
N PHE A 237 -24.91 7.09 -18.77
CA PHE A 237 -23.65 7.78 -19.08
C PHE A 237 -22.87 7.00 -20.16
N LYS A 238 -22.38 7.70 -21.20
CA LYS A 238 -21.72 7.09 -22.37
C LYS A 238 -20.24 7.45 -22.48
N GLY A 239 -19.77 8.42 -21.73
CA GLY A 239 -18.35 8.79 -21.71
C GLY A 239 -17.48 7.73 -21.04
N PRO A 240 -16.16 7.82 -21.19
CA PRO A 240 -15.23 6.96 -20.46
C PRO A 240 -15.34 7.18 -18.95
N ILE A 241 -15.27 6.07 -18.20
CA ILE A 241 -15.24 6.10 -16.74
C ILE A 241 -13.83 5.71 -16.30
N TYR A 242 -13.24 6.60 -15.55
CA TYR A 242 -11.95 6.39 -14.91
C TYR A 242 -12.17 6.04 -13.43
N GLN A 243 -11.36 5.13 -12.95
CA GLN A 243 -11.29 4.76 -11.54
C GLN A 243 -9.89 5.06 -11.00
N THR A 244 -9.75 5.11 -9.68
CA THR A 244 -8.43 5.13 -9.05
C THR A 244 -7.82 3.72 -9.05
N HIS A 245 -6.53 3.61 -8.73
CA HIS A 245 -5.88 2.32 -8.50
C HIS A 245 -6.54 1.48 -7.39
N GLY A 246 -7.36 2.10 -6.56
CA GLY A 246 -8.10 1.46 -5.46
C GLY A 246 -9.06 0.34 -5.88
N ILE A 247 -9.38 0.23 -7.18
CA ILE A 247 -10.26 -0.82 -7.70
C ILE A 247 -9.55 -2.13 -8.06
N ALA A 248 -8.23 -2.18 -7.98
CA ALA A 248 -7.45 -3.31 -8.52
C ALA A 248 -7.63 -4.60 -7.69
N THR A 249 -8.87 -5.09 -7.62
CA THR A 249 -9.30 -6.32 -6.95
C THR A 249 -10.27 -7.11 -7.84
N PRO A 250 -10.22 -8.46 -7.84
CA PRO A 250 -11.18 -9.28 -8.56
C PRO A 250 -12.65 -9.02 -8.15
N GLU A 251 -12.87 -8.67 -6.88
CA GLU A 251 -14.20 -8.39 -6.33
C GLU A 251 -14.83 -7.15 -6.97
N PHE A 252 -14.04 -6.14 -7.35
CA PHE A 252 -14.54 -4.99 -8.09
C PHE A 252 -15.15 -5.44 -9.43
N ILE A 253 -14.43 -6.28 -10.17
CA ILE A 253 -14.92 -6.82 -11.45
C ILE A 253 -16.17 -7.68 -11.22
N ARG A 254 -16.16 -8.56 -10.22
CA ARG A 254 -17.28 -9.46 -9.91
C ARG A 254 -18.53 -8.69 -9.52
N LEU A 255 -18.42 -7.64 -8.70
CA LEU A 255 -19.55 -6.82 -8.25
C LEU A 255 -20.01 -5.83 -9.31
N GLY A 256 -19.08 -5.32 -10.09
CA GLY A 256 -19.36 -4.40 -11.19
C GLY A 256 -20.00 -5.08 -12.39
N GLY A 257 -19.72 -6.38 -12.59
CA GLY A 257 -20.26 -7.15 -13.73
C GLY A 257 -19.88 -6.52 -15.07
N LYS A 258 -20.85 -6.49 -16.00
CA LYS A 258 -20.65 -5.89 -17.34
C LYS A 258 -20.51 -4.35 -17.32
N GLU A 259 -21.00 -3.71 -16.27
CA GLU A 259 -20.95 -2.24 -16.11
C GLU A 259 -19.54 -1.69 -15.86
N VAL A 260 -18.57 -2.57 -15.53
CA VAL A 260 -17.16 -2.16 -15.37
C VAL A 260 -16.26 -2.55 -16.54
N GLU A 261 -16.81 -3.19 -17.56
CA GLU A 261 -16.07 -3.47 -18.80
C GLU A 261 -15.64 -2.14 -19.47
N GLY A 262 -14.40 -2.02 -19.91
CA GLY A 262 -13.86 -0.79 -20.49
C GLY A 262 -13.39 0.25 -19.47
N THR A 263 -13.52 0.02 -18.16
CA THR A 263 -12.97 0.90 -17.11
C THR A 263 -11.49 1.16 -17.34
N LEU A 264 -11.09 2.43 -17.22
CA LEU A 264 -9.71 2.90 -17.30
C LEU A 264 -9.21 3.27 -15.91
N PHE A 265 -7.99 2.92 -15.57
CA PHE A 265 -7.45 3.24 -14.24
C PHE A 265 -5.92 3.22 -14.23
N PRO A 266 -5.26 4.07 -13.44
CA PRO A 266 -3.84 3.94 -13.18
C PRO A 266 -3.63 2.77 -12.22
N THR A 267 -2.52 2.06 -12.35
CA THR A 267 -2.24 0.92 -11.49
C THR A 267 -0.74 0.66 -11.37
N GLN A 268 -0.38 -0.30 -10.55
CA GLN A 268 0.99 -0.74 -10.39
C GLN A 268 1.30 -1.99 -11.25
N PRO A 269 2.58 -2.23 -11.57
CA PRO A 269 3.02 -3.33 -12.42
C PRO A 269 2.45 -4.71 -12.08
N VAL A 270 2.29 -5.02 -10.79
CA VAL A 270 1.83 -6.34 -10.32
C VAL A 270 0.44 -6.71 -10.85
N VAL A 271 -0.46 -5.73 -10.97
CA VAL A 271 -1.86 -5.97 -11.39
C VAL A 271 -1.93 -6.41 -12.85
N VAL A 272 -1.06 -5.86 -13.67
CA VAL A 272 -1.01 -6.08 -15.10
C VAL A 272 0.25 -6.84 -15.56
N ALA A 273 0.89 -7.55 -14.64
CA ALA A 273 2.19 -8.19 -14.82
C ALA A 273 2.28 -9.07 -16.08
N ARG A 274 1.21 -9.81 -16.41
CA ARG A 274 1.16 -10.70 -17.57
C ARG A 274 1.19 -9.96 -18.90
N THR A 275 0.64 -8.74 -18.94
CA THR A 275 0.52 -7.90 -20.14
C THR A 275 1.52 -6.75 -20.19
N LEU A 276 2.34 -6.55 -19.14
CA LEU A 276 3.42 -5.56 -19.15
C LEU A 276 4.41 -5.80 -20.30
N PRO A 277 5.02 -4.73 -20.86
CA PRO A 277 6.12 -4.84 -21.81
C PRO A 277 7.28 -5.70 -21.26
N ALA A 278 7.94 -6.46 -22.13
CA ALA A 278 9.02 -7.37 -21.72
C ALA A 278 10.19 -6.67 -21.00
N GLY A 279 10.50 -5.43 -21.42
CA GLY A 279 11.57 -4.63 -20.85
C GLY A 279 11.22 -3.88 -19.55
N HIS A 280 10.01 -4.03 -19.02
CA HIS A 280 9.63 -3.33 -17.78
C HIS A 280 10.43 -3.88 -16.58
N PRO A 281 11.12 -3.04 -15.79
CA PRO A 281 12.06 -3.49 -14.75
C PRO A 281 11.40 -4.35 -13.65
N ALA A 282 10.16 -4.06 -13.26
CA ALA A 282 9.43 -4.83 -12.27
C ALA A 282 8.79 -6.11 -12.82
N LYS A 283 8.75 -6.34 -14.16
CA LYS A 283 7.98 -7.45 -14.75
C LYS A 283 8.36 -8.82 -14.17
N LYS A 284 9.65 -9.09 -14.02
CA LYS A 284 10.13 -10.39 -13.51
C LYS A 284 9.68 -10.60 -12.06
N ALA A 285 9.87 -9.61 -11.19
CA ALA A 285 9.46 -9.68 -9.79
C ALA A 285 7.94 -9.76 -9.63
N ALA A 286 7.21 -8.96 -10.43
CA ALA A 286 5.75 -8.98 -10.47
C ALA A 286 5.21 -10.37 -10.89
N LEU A 287 5.72 -10.94 -11.98
CA LEU A 287 5.30 -12.28 -12.43
C LEU A 287 5.62 -13.39 -11.43
N ALA A 288 6.79 -13.33 -10.78
CA ALA A 288 7.16 -14.31 -9.76
C ALA A 288 6.18 -14.26 -8.58
N PHE A 289 5.85 -13.05 -8.11
CA PHE A 289 4.87 -12.88 -7.03
C PHE A 289 3.47 -13.32 -7.47
N VAL A 290 2.99 -12.88 -8.65
CA VAL A 290 1.67 -13.27 -9.19
C VAL A 290 1.55 -14.79 -9.25
N THR A 291 2.56 -15.49 -9.78
CA THR A 291 2.54 -16.95 -9.89
C THR A 291 2.42 -17.61 -8.52
N ALA A 292 3.28 -17.24 -7.57
CA ALA A 292 3.27 -17.81 -6.23
C ALA A 292 1.98 -17.50 -5.44
N TYR A 293 1.45 -16.28 -5.60
CA TYR A 293 0.22 -15.87 -4.93
C TYR A 293 -1.00 -16.61 -5.48
N GLU A 294 -1.13 -16.68 -6.82
CA GLU A 294 -2.24 -17.37 -7.47
C GLU A 294 -2.20 -18.89 -7.28
N GLU A 295 -1.02 -19.49 -7.17
CA GLU A 295 -0.87 -20.90 -6.82
C GLU A 295 -1.50 -21.19 -5.44
N LYS A 296 -1.36 -20.27 -4.49
CA LYS A 296 -1.87 -20.44 -3.12
C LYS A 296 -3.34 -20.02 -2.97
N TYR A 297 -3.76 -18.95 -3.65
CA TYR A 297 -5.06 -18.31 -3.43
C TYR A 297 -6.02 -18.35 -4.63
N GLY A 298 -5.61 -19.00 -5.72
CA GLY A 298 -6.40 -19.18 -6.93
C GLY A 298 -6.05 -18.20 -8.05
N ALA A 299 -6.28 -18.62 -9.28
CA ALA A 299 -5.99 -17.83 -10.48
C ALA A 299 -6.79 -16.52 -10.50
N GLY A 300 -6.14 -15.41 -10.83
CA GLY A 300 -6.74 -14.07 -10.90
C GLY A 300 -7.01 -13.43 -9.54
N SER A 301 -6.52 -14.02 -8.43
CA SER A 301 -6.72 -13.50 -7.07
C SER A 301 -5.79 -12.34 -6.69
N VAL A 302 -4.74 -12.10 -7.48
CA VAL A 302 -3.77 -11.02 -7.20
C VAL A 302 -4.45 -9.66 -7.23
N THR A 303 -4.09 -8.83 -6.25
CA THR A 303 -4.50 -7.44 -6.15
C THR A 303 -3.29 -6.53 -6.05
N GLN A 304 -3.46 -5.23 -6.30
CA GLN A 304 -2.43 -4.24 -6.01
C GLN A 304 -2.01 -4.29 -4.53
N PHE A 305 -2.96 -4.42 -3.62
CA PHE A 305 -2.75 -4.42 -2.18
C PHE A 305 -1.92 -5.62 -1.70
N ALA A 306 -2.11 -6.78 -2.33
CA ALA A 306 -1.24 -7.94 -2.11
C ALA A 306 0.19 -7.65 -2.60
N GLY A 307 0.34 -6.96 -3.73
CA GLY A 307 1.64 -6.53 -4.26
C GLY A 307 2.34 -5.51 -3.37
N ASP A 308 1.59 -4.54 -2.81
CA ASP A 308 2.13 -3.57 -1.85
C ASP A 308 2.67 -4.28 -0.61
N ALA A 309 1.88 -5.18 -0.02
CA ALA A 309 2.30 -5.98 1.13
C ALA A 309 3.52 -6.87 0.79
N ALA A 310 3.53 -7.50 -0.40
CA ALA A 310 4.67 -8.30 -0.84
C ALA A 310 5.97 -7.48 -0.98
N GLY A 311 5.87 -6.22 -1.41
CA GLY A 311 7.00 -5.31 -1.55
C GLY A 311 7.63 -4.88 -0.21
N VAL A 312 6.89 -4.97 0.89
CA VAL A 312 7.41 -4.62 2.23
C VAL A 312 8.49 -5.60 2.67
N TYR A 313 8.32 -6.91 2.43
CA TYR A 313 9.29 -7.91 2.90
C TYR A 313 10.71 -7.67 2.38
N PRO A 314 10.98 -7.54 1.06
CA PRO A 314 12.34 -7.26 0.58
C PRO A 314 12.88 -5.92 1.09
N ARG A 315 12.03 -4.91 1.30
CA ARG A 315 12.45 -3.64 1.89
C ARG A 315 12.88 -3.80 3.35
N LEU A 316 12.13 -4.56 4.14
CA LEU A 316 12.54 -4.90 5.51
C LEU A 316 13.80 -5.76 5.53
N GLN A 317 13.92 -6.76 4.64
CA GLN A 317 15.10 -7.60 4.51
C GLN A 317 16.37 -6.76 4.29
N ASP A 318 16.30 -5.77 3.41
CA ASP A 318 17.40 -4.86 3.08
C ASP A 318 17.75 -3.92 4.25
N ALA A 319 16.74 -3.24 4.84
CA ALA A 319 16.96 -2.28 5.92
C ALA A 319 17.38 -2.95 7.24
N VAL A 320 16.75 -4.06 7.63
CA VAL A 320 17.08 -4.82 8.84
C VAL A 320 18.50 -5.37 8.78
N ALA A 321 18.95 -5.87 7.62
CA ALA A 321 20.33 -6.34 7.46
C ALA A 321 21.39 -5.27 7.78
N ARG A 322 21.07 -4.00 7.53
CA ARG A 322 21.94 -2.87 7.87
C ARG A 322 21.75 -2.42 9.32
N ALA A 323 20.50 -2.36 9.81
CA ALA A 323 20.19 -1.94 11.19
C ALA A 323 20.79 -2.89 12.24
N LEU A 324 20.84 -4.18 11.98
CA LEU A 324 21.46 -5.19 12.85
C LEU A 324 22.97 -4.97 13.09
N LYS A 325 23.65 -4.22 12.23
CA LYS A 325 25.04 -3.85 12.44
C LYS A 325 25.20 -2.71 13.47
N LYS A 326 24.11 -2.00 13.80
CA LYS A 326 24.08 -0.84 14.69
C LYS A 326 23.47 -1.17 16.05
N ALA A 327 22.40 -1.96 16.09
CA ALA A 327 21.64 -2.26 17.31
C ALA A 327 20.90 -3.60 17.20
N GLN A 328 20.34 -4.09 18.34
CA GLN A 328 19.60 -5.34 18.42
C GLN A 328 18.08 -5.10 18.46
N PRO A 329 17.25 -6.00 17.86
CA PRO A 329 15.80 -5.95 17.96
C PRO A 329 15.30 -5.84 19.41
N GLY A 330 14.13 -5.23 19.61
CA GLY A 330 13.52 -5.00 20.91
C GLY A 330 14.03 -3.74 21.63
N THR A 331 14.93 -2.95 21.03
CA THR A 331 15.48 -1.71 21.60
C THR A 331 15.05 -0.48 20.80
N GLU A 332 14.97 0.68 21.49
CA GLU A 332 14.71 1.96 20.82
C GLU A 332 15.81 2.28 19.79
N GLN A 333 17.07 2.02 20.12
CA GLN A 333 18.20 2.20 19.22
C GLN A 333 18.05 1.40 17.93
N PHE A 334 17.46 0.20 18.01
CA PHE A 334 17.18 -0.58 16.80
C PHE A 334 16.08 0.04 15.95
N ARG A 335 15.01 0.54 16.56
CA ARG A 335 13.93 1.23 15.83
C ARG A 335 14.42 2.49 15.13
N GLU A 336 15.29 3.27 15.79
CA GLU A 336 15.96 4.44 15.19
C GLU A 336 16.86 4.03 14.03
N ALA A 337 17.72 3.02 14.24
CA ALA A 337 18.58 2.49 13.19
C ALA A 337 17.78 1.95 12.01
N LEU A 338 16.67 1.23 12.27
CA LEU A 338 15.80 0.71 11.22
C LEU A 338 15.13 1.84 10.43
N ARG A 339 14.64 2.89 11.11
CA ARG A 339 14.10 4.08 10.45
C ARG A 339 15.14 4.72 9.51
N GLU A 340 16.36 4.93 9.99
CA GLU A 340 17.46 5.47 9.16
C GLU A 340 17.75 4.55 7.96
N GLU A 341 17.82 3.24 8.17
CA GLU A 341 18.17 2.31 7.09
C GLU A 341 17.02 2.12 6.07
N LEU A 342 15.78 2.39 6.44
CA LEU A 342 14.67 2.46 5.50
C LEU A 342 14.78 3.63 4.52
N GLU A 343 15.61 4.65 4.81
CA GLU A 343 15.92 5.77 3.92
C GLU A 343 17.02 5.45 2.88
N HIS A 344 17.62 4.26 2.92
CA HIS A 344 18.79 3.90 2.11
C HIS A 344 18.53 2.76 1.10
N ALA A 345 17.27 2.48 0.75
CA ALA A 345 16.99 1.55 -0.33
C ALA A 345 17.47 2.13 -1.67
N HIS A 346 18.19 1.33 -2.47
CA HIS A 346 18.71 1.75 -3.77
C HIS A 346 18.48 0.68 -4.83
N GLU A 347 17.79 1.05 -5.93
CA GLU A 347 17.40 0.17 -7.05
C GLU A 347 16.81 -1.17 -6.58
N LEU A 348 16.08 -1.15 -5.47
CA LEU A 348 15.46 -2.34 -4.90
C LEU A 348 14.22 -2.71 -5.72
N VAL A 349 14.33 -3.78 -6.50
CA VAL A 349 13.22 -4.24 -7.33
C VAL A 349 12.21 -5.02 -6.49
N VAL A 350 10.95 -4.60 -6.53
CA VAL A 350 9.80 -5.20 -5.85
C VAL A 350 8.68 -5.48 -6.86
N PRO A 351 7.63 -6.25 -6.50
CA PRO A 351 6.52 -6.54 -7.44
C PRO A 351 5.84 -5.30 -8.02
N ASN A 352 5.84 -4.19 -7.28
CA ASN A 352 5.16 -2.95 -7.66
C ASN A 352 6.07 -1.90 -8.32
N GLY A 353 7.37 -2.13 -8.44
CA GLY A 353 8.28 -1.14 -9.05
C GLY A 353 9.71 -1.31 -8.63
N VAL A 354 10.43 -0.19 -8.63
CA VAL A 354 11.81 -0.07 -8.14
C VAL A 354 11.84 0.98 -7.05
N VAL A 355 12.43 0.66 -5.91
CA VAL A 355 12.44 1.52 -4.71
C VAL A 355 13.81 2.17 -4.54
N ASN A 356 13.81 3.50 -4.45
CA ASN A 356 14.95 4.34 -4.13
C ASN A 356 14.52 5.35 -3.07
N THR A 357 14.92 5.16 -1.82
CA THR A 357 14.51 6.03 -0.71
C THR A 357 15.61 6.98 -0.28
N SER A 358 15.23 8.03 0.42
CA SER A 358 16.14 8.98 1.06
C SER A 358 15.45 9.64 2.25
N ALA A 359 16.17 10.41 3.05
CA ALA A 359 15.61 11.22 4.15
C ALA A 359 14.54 12.26 3.69
N LYS A 360 14.45 12.51 2.37
CA LYS A 360 13.46 13.43 1.78
C LYS A 360 12.36 12.69 0.99
N ASP A 361 12.52 11.39 0.79
CA ASP A 361 11.57 10.56 0.04
C ASP A 361 11.38 9.20 0.73
N HIS A 362 10.32 9.08 1.51
CA HIS A 362 9.92 7.85 2.19
C HIS A 362 8.99 6.95 1.37
N VAL A 363 8.69 7.33 0.13
CA VAL A 363 7.99 6.50 -0.87
C VAL A 363 9.00 5.65 -1.63
N GLY A 364 9.92 6.30 -2.30
CA GLY A 364 10.97 5.69 -3.10
C GLY A 364 10.52 5.08 -4.43
N LEU A 365 9.23 5.00 -4.71
CA LEU A 365 8.70 4.51 -5.98
C LEU A 365 8.64 5.65 -7.00
N ASP A 366 9.28 5.48 -8.14
CA ASP A 366 9.25 6.44 -9.23
C ASP A 366 8.16 6.13 -10.28
N GLN A 367 8.17 6.87 -11.40
CA GLN A 367 7.18 6.70 -12.48
C GLN A 367 7.11 5.28 -13.06
N ARG A 368 8.16 4.45 -12.89
CA ARG A 368 8.16 3.03 -13.33
C ARG A 368 7.13 2.19 -12.53
N ALA A 369 6.64 2.69 -11.40
CA ALA A 369 5.62 2.03 -10.59
C ALA A 369 4.19 2.49 -10.94
N SER A 370 4.01 3.35 -11.94
CA SER A 370 2.70 3.87 -12.36
C SER A 370 2.46 3.56 -13.84
N VAL A 371 1.45 2.76 -14.12
CA VAL A 371 1.07 2.38 -15.49
C VAL A 371 -0.44 2.53 -15.66
N MET A 372 -0.91 2.69 -16.91
CA MET A 372 -2.34 2.63 -17.19
C MET A 372 -2.82 1.20 -17.38
N GLY A 373 -3.97 0.91 -16.82
CA GLY A 373 -4.70 -0.34 -16.99
C GLY A 373 -6.12 -0.13 -17.50
N ALA A 374 -6.68 -1.19 -18.04
CA ALA A 374 -8.10 -1.25 -18.39
C ALA A 374 -8.70 -2.59 -17.96
N ILE A 375 -10.03 -2.62 -17.79
CA ILE A 375 -10.75 -3.88 -17.68
C ILE A 375 -11.19 -4.31 -19.07
N ARG A 376 -10.71 -5.47 -19.53
CA ARG A 376 -11.07 -6.06 -20.81
C ARG A 376 -11.31 -7.56 -20.68
N GLY A 377 -12.49 -8.00 -21.11
CA GLY A 377 -12.90 -9.38 -20.96
C GLY A 377 -12.92 -9.84 -19.49
N GLY A 378 -13.30 -8.96 -18.56
CA GLY A 378 -13.35 -9.23 -17.14
C GLY A 378 -11.96 -9.40 -16.50
N LYS A 379 -10.90 -8.85 -17.09
CA LYS A 379 -9.51 -8.91 -16.58
C LYS A 379 -8.84 -7.54 -16.61
N PHE A 380 -7.93 -7.33 -15.68
CA PHE A 380 -7.02 -6.18 -15.71
C PHE A 380 -5.93 -6.41 -16.76
N VAL A 381 -5.76 -5.46 -17.67
CA VAL A 381 -4.75 -5.50 -18.72
C VAL A 381 -4.00 -4.18 -18.78
N PHE A 382 -2.71 -4.24 -19.11
CA PHE A 382 -1.91 -3.05 -19.40
C PHE A 382 -2.41 -2.40 -20.69
N ILE A 383 -2.45 -1.07 -20.71
CA ILE A 383 -2.65 -0.25 -21.90
C ILE A 383 -1.51 0.77 -22.00
N SER A 384 -1.03 1.00 -23.23
CA SER A 384 -0.05 2.07 -23.48
C SER A 384 -0.70 3.45 -23.40
N GLU A 385 0.08 4.45 -23.02
CA GLU A 385 -0.32 5.87 -23.02
C GLU A 385 -0.58 6.42 -24.45
#